data_64aa79a2965b30a02f467c96c6602166
#
_entry.id   64aa79a2965b30a02f467c96c6602166
#
_cell.length_a   1.000
_cell.length_b   1.000
_cell.length_c   1.000
_cell.angle_alpha   90.00
_cell.angle_beta   90.00
_cell.angle_gamma   90.00
#
_symmetry.space_group_name_H-M   'P 1'
#
loop_
_entity.id
_entity.type
_entity.pdbx_description
1 polymer ?
#
loop_
_entity_poly.entity_id
_entity_poly.type
_entity_poly.pdbx_seq_one_letter_code
_entity_poly.pdbx_strand_id
1 'polypeptide(L)'
;MLNSFAFANAIAVTTAGLTLFLWALRFLLPSFFTFFFNAQFFGADVASLLPKEINPLLMLAEFLALLAGAWAIGFVWASLYNRWAK
;
A
#
# COMPACT_ATOMS: atom_id res chain seq x y z
N MET A 1 -10.03 -10.65 21.36
CA MET A 1 -10.33 -9.44 20.60
C MET A 1 -9.06 -8.80 20.08
N LEU A 2 -9.16 -8.10 18.96
CA LEU A 2 -8.01 -7.42 18.38
C LEU A 2 -7.70 -6.14 19.16
N ASN A 3 -6.42 -5.91 19.43
CA ASN A 3 -5.97 -4.62 19.90
C ASN A 3 -5.94 -3.67 18.69
N SER A 4 -6.80 -2.63 18.69
CA SER A 4 -6.96 -1.74 17.54
C SER A 4 -5.65 -1.04 17.16
N PHE A 5 -4.85 -0.61 18.15
CA PHE A 5 -3.56 0.01 17.86
C PHE A 5 -2.57 -0.98 17.28
N ALA A 6 -2.48 -2.19 17.85
CA ALA A 6 -1.55 -3.21 17.36
C ALA A 6 -1.94 -3.64 15.93
N PHE A 7 -3.23 -3.82 15.67
CA PHE A 7 -3.71 -4.17 14.34
C PHE A 7 -3.42 -3.06 13.34
N ALA A 8 -3.69 -1.81 13.71
CA ALA A 8 -3.40 -0.66 12.84
C ALA A 8 -1.91 -0.55 12.53
N ASN A 9 -1.06 -0.76 13.54
CA ASN A 9 0.38 -0.76 13.35
C ASN A 9 0.82 -1.87 12.40
N ALA A 10 0.25 -3.07 12.54
CA ALA A 10 0.58 -4.20 11.68
C ALA A 10 0.18 -3.93 10.23
N ILE A 11 -1.00 -3.37 9.99
CA ILE A 11 -1.46 -3.00 8.65
C ILE A 11 -0.55 -1.93 8.05
N ALA A 12 -0.18 -0.91 8.81
CA ALA A 12 0.70 0.14 8.33
C ALA A 12 2.09 -0.41 7.97
N VAL A 13 2.67 -1.25 8.81
CA VAL A 13 3.98 -1.86 8.55
C VAL A 13 3.92 -2.77 7.32
N THR A 14 2.87 -3.57 7.19
CA THR A 14 2.68 -4.43 6.03
C THR A 14 2.56 -3.60 4.76
N THR A 15 1.80 -2.50 4.80
CA THR A 15 1.65 -1.59 3.67
C THR A 15 2.98 -0.96 3.30
N ALA A 16 3.78 -0.55 4.30
CA ALA A 16 5.10 0.01 4.05
C ALA A 16 6.01 -1.00 3.34
N GLY A 17 6.04 -2.24 3.84
CA GLY A 17 6.86 -3.28 3.23
C GLY A 17 6.42 -3.60 1.80
N LEU A 18 5.11 -3.70 1.57
CA LEU A 18 4.57 -3.96 0.25
C LEU A 18 4.89 -2.81 -0.72
N THR A 19 4.76 -1.56 -0.28
CA THR A 19 5.07 -0.40 -1.10
C THR A 19 6.54 -0.37 -1.48
N LEU A 20 7.42 -0.62 -0.52
CA LEU A 20 8.87 -0.68 -0.79
C LEU A 20 9.20 -1.82 -1.75
N PHE A 21 8.54 -2.97 -1.59
CA PHE A 21 8.71 -4.10 -2.50
C PHE A 21 8.29 -3.73 -3.92
N LEU A 22 7.16 -3.06 -4.09
CA LEU A 22 6.69 -2.61 -5.40
C LEU A 22 7.64 -1.58 -6.02
N TRP A 23 8.18 -0.67 -5.22
CA TRP A 23 9.17 0.28 -5.70
C TRP A 23 10.44 -0.44 -6.16
N ALA A 24 10.90 -1.44 -5.40
CA ALA A 24 12.06 -2.22 -5.78
C ALA A 24 11.83 -2.95 -7.11
N LEU A 25 10.65 -3.55 -7.29
CA LEU A 25 10.29 -4.21 -8.55
C LEU A 25 10.29 -3.21 -9.70
N ARG A 26 9.75 -2.02 -9.49
CA ARG A 26 9.69 -1.00 -10.54
C ARG A 26 11.08 -0.60 -11.01
N PHE A 27 12.04 -0.49 -10.09
CA PHE A 27 13.41 -0.08 -10.44
C PHE A 27 14.27 -1.23 -10.94
N LEU A 28 14.11 -2.44 -10.36
CA LEU A 28 14.98 -3.58 -10.66
C LEU A 28 14.43 -4.46 -11.78
N LEU A 29 13.12 -4.65 -11.83
CA LEU A 29 12.46 -5.53 -12.79
C LEU A 29 11.24 -4.81 -13.38
N PRO A 30 11.47 -3.77 -14.21
CA PRO A 30 10.35 -2.95 -14.68
C PRO A 30 9.33 -3.71 -15.52
N SER A 31 9.75 -4.70 -16.32
CA SER A 31 8.81 -5.49 -17.11
C SER A 31 7.91 -6.35 -16.24
N PHE A 32 8.48 -6.97 -15.22
CA PHE A 32 7.71 -7.76 -14.27
C PHE A 32 6.76 -6.86 -13.47
N PHE A 33 7.24 -5.69 -13.05
CA PHE A 33 6.40 -4.73 -12.34
C PHE A 33 5.20 -4.33 -13.18
N THR A 34 5.43 -4.00 -14.46
CA THR A 34 4.36 -3.61 -15.37
C THR A 34 3.31 -4.71 -15.49
N PHE A 35 3.75 -5.96 -15.67
CA PHE A 35 2.85 -7.10 -15.75
C PHE A 35 2.04 -7.25 -14.46
N PHE A 36 2.72 -7.23 -13.32
CA PHE A 36 2.09 -7.42 -12.01
C PHE A 36 1.08 -6.30 -11.72
N PHE A 37 1.50 -5.05 -11.99
CA PHE A 37 0.65 -3.89 -11.71
C PHE A 37 -0.60 -3.89 -12.60
N ASN A 38 -0.43 -4.17 -13.89
CA ASN A 38 -1.56 -4.23 -14.82
C ASN A 38 -2.52 -5.37 -14.47
N ALA A 39 -2.01 -6.47 -13.95
CA ALA A 39 -2.83 -7.61 -13.57
C ALA A 39 -3.84 -7.25 -12.48
N GLN A 40 -3.53 -6.29 -11.62
CA GLN A 40 -4.45 -5.80 -10.59
C GLN A 40 -5.67 -5.11 -11.20
N PHE A 41 -5.58 -4.71 -12.46
CA PHE A 41 -6.64 -3.99 -13.18
C PHE A 41 -7.10 -4.81 -14.39
N PHE A 42 -7.10 -6.12 -14.25
CA PHE A 42 -7.60 -7.07 -15.26
C PHE A 42 -6.84 -6.97 -16.59
N GLY A 43 -5.57 -6.62 -16.54
CA GLY A 43 -4.73 -6.52 -17.71
C GLY A 43 -4.78 -5.18 -18.44
N ALA A 44 -5.54 -4.21 -17.92
CA ALA A 44 -5.55 -2.86 -18.49
C ALA A 44 -4.18 -2.21 -18.34
N ASP A 45 -3.75 -1.43 -19.33
CA ASP A 45 -2.45 -0.79 -19.35
C ASP A 45 -2.46 0.46 -18.48
N VAL A 46 -2.53 0.26 -17.14
CA VAL A 46 -2.50 1.37 -16.18
C VAL A 46 -1.09 1.77 -15.78
N ALA A 47 -0.11 0.87 -15.98
CA ALA A 47 1.28 1.19 -15.65
C ALA A 47 1.82 2.32 -16.53
N SER A 48 1.33 2.46 -17.76
CA SER A 48 1.73 3.55 -18.65
C SER A 48 1.29 4.93 -18.15
N LEU A 49 0.32 4.96 -17.23
CA LEU A 49 -0.17 6.21 -16.64
C LEU A 49 0.69 6.69 -15.48
N LEU A 50 1.62 5.86 -15.01
CA LEU A 50 2.52 6.24 -13.92
C LEU A 50 3.50 7.31 -14.38
N PRO A 51 3.84 8.26 -13.48
CA PRO A 51 4.84 9.28 -13.81
C PRO A 51 6.17 8.63 -14.17
N LYS A 52 6.78 9.09 -15.26
CA LYS A 52 8.09 8.60 -15.69
C LYS A 52 9.21 9.27 -14.89
N GLU A 53 8.99 10.48 -14.46
CA GLU A 53 9.95 11.22 -13.66
C GLU A 53 9.77 10.87 -12.18
N ILE A 54 10.90 10.71 -11.49
CA ILE A 54 10.91 10.39 -10.07
C ILE A 54 11.13 11.69 -9.31
N ASN A 55 10.14 12.06 -8.48
CA ASN A 55 10.28 13.16 -7.53
C ASN A 55 10.36 12.56 -6.14
N PRO A 56 11.56 12.48 -5.53
CA PRO A 56 11.71 11.82 -4.23
C PRO A 56 10.85 12.45 -3.13
N LEU A 57 10.70 13.77 -3.15
CA LEU A 57 9.88 14.45 -2.15
C LEU A 57 8.40 14.06 -2.28
N LEU A 58 7.90 14.03 -3.51
CA LEU A 58 6.52 13.63 -3.76
C LEU A 58 6.29 12.16 -3.43
N MET A 59 7.25 11.29 -3.76
CA MET A 59 7.18 9.87 -3.42
C MET A 59 7.11 9.68 -1.90
N LEU A 60 7.91 10.44 -1.15
CA LEU A 60 7.89 10.37 0.30
C LEU A 60 6.54 10.82 0.86
N ALA A 61 6.01 11.93 0.33
CA ALA A 61 4.71 12.44 0.76
C ALA A 61 3.60 11.43 0.48
N GLU A 62 3.60 10.80 -0.70
CA GLU A 62 2.63 9.77 -1.05
C GLU A 62 2.76 8.54 -0.17
N PHE A 63 3.98 8.13 0.14
CA PHE A 63 4.26 7.00 1.02
C PHE A 63 3.69 7.26 2.41
N LEU A 64 3.96 8.44 2.97
CA LEU A 64 3.45 8.78 4.30
C LEU A 64 1.93 8.87 4.33
N ALA A 65 1.33 9.43 3.28
CA ALA A 65 -0.13 9.49 3.18
C ALA A 65 -0.74 8.10 3.10
N LEU A 66 -0.11 7.19 2.34
CA LEU A 66 -0.55 5.80 2.22
C LEU A 66 -0.49 5.09 3.57
N LEU A 67 0.61 5.28 4.32
CA LEU A 67 0.75 4.67 5.64
C LEU A 67 -0.29 5.20 6.61
N ALA A 68 -0.53 6.50 6.61
CA ALA A 68 -1.55 7.11 7.49
C ALA A 68 -2.94 6.58 7.16
N GLY A 69 -3.26 6.49 5.87
CA GLY A 69 -4.54 5.92 5.43
C GLY A 69 -4.70 4.46 5.80
N ALA A 70 -3.65 3.67 5.61
CA ALA A 70 -3.66 2.25 5.97
C ALA A 70 -3.83 2.06 7.48
N TRP A 71 -3.14 2.89 8.27
CA TRP A 71 -3.26 2.83 9.72
C TRP A 71 -4.70 3.13 10.16
N ALA A 72 -5.28 4.20 9.61
CA ALA A 72 -6.65 4.61 9.95
C ALA A 72 -7.65 3.52 9.57
N ILE A 73 -7.52 2.93 8.37
CA ILE A 73 -8.39 1.85 7.91
C ILE A 73 -8.25 0.64 8.82
N GLY A 74 -7.01 0.27 9.19
CA GLY A 74 -6.76 -0.84 10.08
C GLY A 74 -7.36 -0.65 11.46
N PHE A 75 -7.26 0.57 11.99
CA PHE A 75 -7.84 0.91 13.28
C PHE A 75 -9.38 0.78 13.25
N VAL A 76 -10.00 1.33 12.22
CA VAL A 76 -11.46 1.24 12.05
C VAL A 76 -11.89 -0.21 11.88
N TRP A 77 -11.18 -0.97 11.08
CA TRP A 77 -11.47 -2.38 10.84
C TRP A 77 -11.42 -3.18 12.15
N ALA A 78 -10.35 -3.02 12.91
CA ALA A 78 -10.20 -3.72 14.18
C ALA A 78 -11.30 -3.34 15.18
N SER A 79 -11.65 -2.06 15.22
CA SER A 79 -12.70 -1.56 16.09
C SER A 79 -14.06 -2.15 15.74
N LEU A 80 -14.39 -2.21 14.45
CA LEU A 80 -15.63 -2.82 13.97
C LEU A 80 -15.65 -4.32 14.25
N TYR A 81 -14.53 -5.01 14.00
CA TYR A 81 -14.43 -6.42 14.27
C TYR A 81 -14.66 -6.73 15.75
N ASN A 82 -14.03 -5.95 16.63
CA ASN A 82 -14.19 -6.12 18.07
C ASN A 82 -15.62 -5.90 18.51
N ARG A 83 -16.29 -4.93 17.88
CA ARG A 83 -17.69 -4.61 18.18
C ARG A 83 -18.61 -5.77 17.82
N TRP A 84 -18.36 -6.41 16.69
CA TRP A 84 -19.21 -7.50 16.21
C TRP A 84 -18.82 -8.87 16.77
N ALA A 85 -17.61 -8.99 17.29
CA ALA A 85 -17.12 -10.25 17.86
C ALA A 85 -17.57 -10.50 19.30
N LYS A 86 -18.27 -9.56 19.90
CA LYS A 86 -18.81 -9.72 21.28
C LYS A 86 -19.97 -10.68 21.34
#